data_50deefe4319f0119fe175f9d9ef87017
#
_entry.id   50deefe4319f0119fe175f9d9ef87017
#
_cell.length_a   1.000
_cell.length_b   1.000
_cell.length_c   1.000
_cell.angle_alpha   90.00
_cell.angle_beta   90.00
_cell.angle_gamma   90.00
#
_symmetry.space_group_name_H-M   'P 1'
#
loop_
_entity.id
_entity.type
_entity.pdbx_description
1 polymer ?
#
loop_
_entity_poly.entity_id
_entity_poly.type
_entity_poly.pdbx_seq_one_letter_code
_entity_poly.pdbx_strand_id
1 'polypeptide(L)'
;MTTEKATFGAGCFWGVEETFRKLKGVSSTAVGYAGGNRENPSYEDVCSDETGHAEVVQVEFDPSQITYDQILDVFWSNHNPTTLNRQGPDVGTQYRSVIFYHSPEQKAAAEKSKQEISESGRFNRLVVTQIEPAPKFWRAEEYHQRYLEKRGQSHCAI
;
A
#
# COMPACT_ATOMS: atom_id res chain seq x y z
N MET A 1 23.13 9.74 2.13
CA MET A 1 22.22 8.84 1.40
C MET A 1 20.84 9.45 1.40
N THR A 2 20.29 9.65 0.21
CA THR A 2 18.92 10.10 0.06
C THR A 2 17.99 8.90 -0.03
N THR A 3 16.90 8.95 0.72
CA THR A 3 15.84 7.96 0.59
C THR A 3 14.61 8.61 -0.04
N GLU A 4 13.77 7.81 -0.64
CA GLU A 4 12.47 8.24 -1.16
C GLU A 4 11.37 7.51 -0.42
N LYS A 5 10.18 8.10 -0.44
CA LYS A 5 8.99 7.49 0.15
C LYS A 5 8.07 6.97 -0.93
N ALA A 6 7.45 5.83 -0.66
CA ALA A 6 6.39 5.27 -1.47
C ALA A 6 5.25 4.86 -0.54
N THR A 7 4.01 5.10 -0.94
CA THR A 7 2.84 4.79 -0.10
C THR A 7 1.82 4.01 -0.91
N PHE A 8 1.40 2.87 -0.37
CA PHE A 8 0.49 1.96 -1.06
C PHE A 8 -0.61 1.44 -0.15
N GLY A 9 -1.80 1.30 -0.71
CA GLY A 9 -2.88 0.52 -0.10
C GLY A 9 -3.13 -0.73 -0.94
N ALA A 10 -3.08 -1.89 -0.30
CA ALA A 10 -3.20 -3.17 -1.01
C ALA A 10 -3.88 -4.22 -0.13
N GLY A 11 -4.86 -3.82 0.67
CA GLY A 11 -5.54 -4.70 1.61
C GLY A 11 -5.02 -4.52 3.03
N CYS A 12 -5.10 -5.56 3.83
CA CYS A 12 -4.65 -5.52 5.22
C CYS A 12 -3.17 -5.13 5.30
N PHE A 13 -2.88 -4.03 6.00
CA PHE A 13 -1.53 -3.49 6.01
C PHE A 13 -0.51 -4.34 6.78
N TRP A 14 -0.95 -5.30 7.59
CA TRP A 14 -0.01 -6.21 8.26
C TRP A 14 0.79 -7.06 7.27
N GLY A 15 0.09 -7.67 6.30
CA GLY A 15 0.73 -8.50 5.27
C GLY A 15 1.50 -7.67 4.25
N VAL A 16 0.94 -6.52 3.89
CA VAL A 16 1.58 -5.61 2.92
C VAL A 16 2.90 -5.08 3.49
N GLU A 17 2.90 -4.68 4.75
CA GLU A 17 4.13 -4.21 5.40
C GLU A 17 5.20 -5.30 5.41
N GLU A 18 4.83 -6.52 5.78
CA GLU A 18 5.79 -7.63 5.84
C GLU A 18 6.43 -7.89 4.48
N THR A 19 5.64 -7.81 3.42
CA THR A 19 6.14 -7.98 2.06
C THR A 19 7.19 -6.92 1.69
N PHE A 20 6.88 -5.65 1.96
CA PHE A 20 7.81 -4.56 1.60
C PHE A 20 9.02 -4.50 2.53
N ARG A 21 8.82 -4.77 3.81
CA ARG A 21 9.90 -4.73 4.80
C ARG A 21 11.09 -5.63 4.43
N LYS A 22 10.80 -6.75 3.78
CA LYS A 22 11.82 -7.75 3.43
C LYS A 22 12.61 -7.41 2.17
N LEU A 23 12.23 -6.37 1.44
CA LEU A 23 12.92 -6.02 0.20
C LEU A 23 14.26 -5.38 0.49
N LYS A 24 15.30 -5.84 -0.21
CA LYS A 24 16.61 -5.21 -0.15
C LYS A 24 16.50 -3.80 -0.72
N GLY A 25 17.01 -2.82 0.01
CA GLY A 25 16.92 -1.42 -0.38
C GLY A 25 15.82 -0.66 0.35
N VAL A 26 14.92 -1.35 1.01
CA VAL A 26 13.91 -0.73 1.89
C VAL A 26 14.56 -0.53 3.25
N SER A 27 14.65 0.73 3.67
CA SER A 27 15.30 1.08 4.94
C SER A 27 14.32 1.10 6.11
N SER A 28 13.05 1.43 5.87
CA SER A 28 12.04 1.42 6.93
C SER A 28 10.64 1.34 6.34
N THR A 29 9.70 0.88 7.16
CA THR A 29 8.27 0.83 6.83
C THR A 29 7.47 1.37 8.01
N ALA A 30 6.31 1.92 7.71
CA ALA A 30 5.32 2.31 8.71
C ALA A 30 3.94 2.06 8.13
N VAL A 31 3.02 1.58 8.96
CA VAL A 31 1.64 1.42 8.54
C VAL A 31 0.77 2.54 9.11
N GLY A 32 -0.28 2.87 8.39
CA GLY A 32 -1.15 3.97 8.80
C GLY A 32 -2.39 4.07 7.94
N TYR A 33 -3.00 5.23 7.98
CA TYR A 33 -4.25 5.53 7.32
C TYR A 33 -4.10 6.78 6.47
N ALA A 34 -4.68 6.77 5.28
CA ALA A 34 -4.57 7.92 4.38
C ALA A 34 -5.72 7.92 3.37
N GLY A 35 -6.03 9.10 2.85
CA GLY A 35 -7.01 9.26 1.78
C GLY A 35 -8.42 9.50 2.23
N GLY A 36 -8.69 9.51 3.53
CA GLY A 36 -10.01 9.80 4.09
C GLY A 36 -10.14 11.22 4.62
N ASN A 37 -11.19 11.45 5.37
CA ASN A 37 -11.56 12.79 5.83
C ASN A 37 -11.54 12.97 7.35
N ARG A 38 -11.12 11.97 8.11
CA ARG A 38 -11.05 12.03 9.56
C ARG A 38 -9.62 12.26 10.04
N GLU A 39 -9.43 13.27 10.89
CA GLU A 39 -8.13 13.53 11.52
C GLU A 39 -7.89 12.59 12.68
N ASN A 40 -6.62 12.19 12.88
CA ASN A 40 -6.21 11.29 13.96
C ASN A 40 -7.11 10.05 14.10
N PRO A 41 -7.35 9.32 12.99
CA PRO A 41 -8.25 8.16 13.06
C PRO A 41 -7.63 7.03 13.89
N SER A 42 -8.48 6.29 14.60
CA SER A 42 -8.08 5.04 15.22
C SER A 42 -8.38 3.88 14.27
N TYR A 43 -7.84 2.70 14.57
CA TYR A 43 -8.15 1.49 13.81
C TYR A 43 -9.66 1.22 13.81
N GLU A 44 -10.32 1.41 14.95
CA GLU A 44 -11.78 1.23 15.05
C GLU A 44 -12.53 2.20 14.15
N ASP A 45 -12.09 3.47 14.09
CA ASP A 45 -12.69 4.47 13.21
C ASP A 45 -12.61 4.02 11.75
N VAL A 46 -11.45 3.54 11.33
CA VAL A 46 -11.23 3.11 9.94
C VAL A 46 -12.05 1.86 9.63
N CYS A 47 -12.13 0.92 10.56
CA CYS A 47 -12.90 -0.30 10.40
C CYS A 47 -14.41 -0.05 10.32
N SER A 48 -14.90 1.10 10.79
CA SER A 48 -16.31 1.46 10.66
C SER A 48 -16.69 1.77 9.21
N ASP A 49 -15.70 1.94 8.33
CA ASP A 49 -15.87 2.32 6.92
C ASP A 49 -16.51 3.70 6.72
N GLU A 50 -16.45 4.55 7.75
CA GLU A 50 -17.03 5.90 7.71
C GLU A 50 -15.99 6.99 7.48
N THR A 51 -14.71 6.69 7.63
CA THR A 51 -13.64 7.70 7.50
C THR A 51 -13.18 7.90 6.06
N GLY A 52 -13.37 6.91 5.19
CA GLY A 52 -12.85 6.91 3.84
C GLY A 52 -11.35 6.66 3.74
N HIS A 53 -10.67 6.44 4.88
CA HIS A 53 -9.24 6.13 4.88
C HIS A 53 -8.97 4.73 4.35
N ALA A 54 -7.86 4.59 3.61
CA ALA A 54 -7.28 3.28 3.29
C ALA A 54 -6.25 2.92 4.34
N GLU A 55 -6.11 1.63 4.61
CA GLU A 55 -4.96 1.10 5.32
C GLU A 55 -3.78 1.13 4.35
N VAL A 56 -2.72 1.80 4.71
CA VAL A 56 -1.57 2.01 3.82
C VAL A 56 -0.26 1.67 4.49
N VAL A 57 0.73 1.34 3.67
CA VAL A 57 2.12 1.17 4.08
C VAL A 57 2.92 2.28 3.44
N GLN A 58 3.68 3.00 4.25
CA GLN A 58 4.64 3.97 3.77
C GLN A 58 6.03 3.34 3.86
N VAL A 59 6.73 3.33 2.75
CA VAL A 59 8.03 2.67 2.61
C VAL A 59 9.07 3.75 2.36
N GLU A 60 10.19 3.69 3.09
CA GLU A 60 11.37 4.48 2.75
C GLU A 60 12.37 3.55 2.08
N PHE A 61 12.87 3.95 0.93
CA PHE A 61 13.78 3.11 0.15
C PHE A 61 14.92 3.91 -0.43
N ASP A 62 16.04 3.22 -0.65
CA ASP A 62 17.22 3.78 -1.28
C ASP A 62 17.13 3.50 -2.79
N PRO A 63 16.93 4.55 -3.61
CA PRO A 63 16.75 4.34 -5.05
C PRO A 63 18.00 3.82 -5.78
N SER A 64 19.16 3.84 -5.10
CA SER A 64 20.37 3.21 -5.65
C SER A 64 20.36 1.69 -5.47
N GLN A 65 19.54 1.16 -4.58
CA GLN A 65 19.46 -0.28 -4.30
C GLN A 65 18.18 -0.92 -4.87
N ILE A 66 17.08 -0.17 -4.87
CA ILE A 66 15.81 -0.63 -5.43
C ILE A 66 15.09 0.55 -6.09
N THR A 67 14.57 0.34 -7.28
CA THR A 67 13.86 1.40 -8.00
C THR A 67 12.40 1.43 -7.61
N TYR A 68 11.75 2.58 -7.85
CA TYR A 68 10.32 2.69 -7.65
C TYR A 68 9.57 1.69 -8.54
N ASP A 69 10.02 1.46 -9.77
CA ASP A 69 9.43 0.48 -10.68
C ASP A 69 9.47 -0.93 -10.11
N GLN A 70 10.58 -1.30 -9.46
CA GLN A 70 10.71 -2.60 -8.80
C GLN A 70 9.73 -2.72 -7.63
N ILE A 71 9.55 -1.63 -6.88
CA ILE A 71 8.58 -1.60 -5.78
C ILE A 71 7.14 -1.73 -6.33
N LEU A 72 6.84 -1.08 -7.45
CA LEU A 72 5.54 -1.23 -8.12
C LEU A 72 5.29 -2.68 -8.55
N ASP A 73 6.31 -3.36 -9.05
CA ASP A 73 6.17 -4.77 -9.43
C ASP A 73 5.79 -5.64 -8.24
N VAL A 74 6.38 -5.37 -7.08
CA VAL A 74 6.03 -6.07 -5.83
C VAL A 74 4.58 -5.75 -5.43
N PHE A 75 4.17 -4.49 -5.54
CA PHE A 75 2.80 -4.08 -5.27
C PHE A 75 1.80 -4.88 -6.11
N TRP A 76 2.02 -4.94 -7.43
CA TRP A 76 1.12 -5.66 -8.34
C TRP A 76 1.12 -7.16 -8.10
N SER A 77 2.23 -7.73 -7.62
CA SER A 77 2.40 -9.17 -7.44
C SER A 77 1.79 -9.69 -6.15
N ASN A 78 1.47 -8.81 -5.21
CA ASN A 78 1.11 -9.23 -3.84
C ASN A 78 -0.32 -8.91 -3.44
N HIS A 79 -1.16 -8.49 -4.38
CA HIS A 79 -2.59 -8.30 -4.09
C HIS A 79 -3.38 -8.41 -5.40
N ASN A 80 -4.71 -8.43 -5.27
CA ASN A 80 -5.59 -8.42 -6.43
C ASN A 80 -6.03 -6.97 -6.71
N PRO A 81 -5.52 -6.33 -7.77
CA PRO A 81 -5.87 -4.94 -8.08
C PRO A 81 -7.18 -4.77 -8.85
N THR A 82 -7.95 -5.85 -9.02
CA THR A 82 -9.19 -5.84 -9.80
C THR A 82 -10.45 -5.84 -8.95
N THR A 83 -10.32 -5.92 -7.62
CA THR A 83 -11.48 -5.94 -6.72
C THR A 83 -11.65 -4.58 -6.08
N LEU A 84 -12.81 -3.95 -6.33
CA LEU A 84 -13.10 -2.63 -5.81
C LEU A 84 -13.40 -2.71 -4.31
N ASN A 85 -12.66 -1.91 -3.53
CA ASN A 85 -12.86 -1.79 -2.08
C ASN A 85 -12.88 -3.14 -1.35
N ARG A 86 -12.05 -4.07 -1.79
CA ARG A 86 -11.90 -5.35 -1.09
C ARG A 86 -10.61 -6.06 -1.49
N GLN A 87 -10.12 -6.90 -0.59
CA GLN A 87 -9.03 -7.83 -0.88
C GLN A 87 -9.38 -9.17 -0.25
N GLY A 88 -9.64 -10.18 -1.11
CA GLY A 88 -10.03 -11.50 -0.62
C GLY A 88 -11.26 -11.41 0.29
N PRO A 89 -11.17 -11.92 1.52
CA PRO A 89 -12.29 -11.87 2.47
C PRO A 89 -12.47 -10.50 3.13
N ASP A 90 -11.48 -9.60 3.00
CA ASP A 90 -11.52 -8.29 3.64
C ASP A 90 -12.30 -7.31 2.76
N VAL A 91 -13.47 -6.86 3.24
CA VAL A 91 -14.38 -5.98 2.51
C VAL A 91 -14.44 -4.62 3.20
N GLY A 92 -14.31 -3.55 2.41
CA GLY A 92 -14.41 -2.17 2.90
C GLY A 92 -13.47 -1.25 2.14
N THR A 93 -13.76 0.05 2.15
CA THR A 93 -12.93 1.05 1.46
C THR A 93 -11.52 1.11 2.04
N GLN A 94 -11.31 0.72 3.30
CA GLN A 94 -10.00 0.66 3.92
C GLN A 94 -9.06 -0.35 3.26
N TYR A 95 -9.60 -1.33 2.54
CA TYR A 95 -8.81 -2.38 1.88
C TYR A 95 -8.62 -2.15 0.39
N ARG A 96 -8.94 -0.95 -0.10
CA ARG A 96 -8.86 -0.66 -1.53
C ARG A 96 -7.42 -0.61 -2.04
N SER A 97 -7.27 -0.91 -3.32
CA SER A 97 -6.00 -0.82 -4.02
C SER A 97 -5.74 0.64 -4.40
N VAL A 98 -4.66 1.22 -3.92
CA VAL A 98 -4.33 2.62 -4.19
C VAL A 98 -2.83 2.85 -4.15
N ILE A 99 -2.35 3.72 -5.05
CA ILE A 99 -0.98 4.22 -5.07
C ILE A 99 -1.07 5.72 -4.77
N PHE A 100 -0.43 6.14 -3.67
CA PHE A 100 -0.31 7.54 -3.33
C PHE A 100 1.09 8.02 -3.72
N TYR A 101 1.19 8.83 -4.78
CA TYR A 101 2.49 9.28 -5.29
C TYR A 101 2.98 10.52 -4.53
N HIS A 102 4.30 10.58 -4.34
CA HIS A 102 4.97 11.68 -3.63
C HIS A 102 5.68 12.65 -4.58
N SER A 103 5.69 12.35 -5.87
CA SER A 103 6.38 13.19 -6.87
C SER A 103 5.74 12.99 -8.24
N PRO A 104 5.93 13.94 -9.17
CA PRO A 104 5.45 13.75 -10.56
C PRO A 104 6.06 12.52 -11.23
N GLU A 105 7.31 12.19 -10.91
CA GLU A 105 8.00 11.01 -11.44
C GLU A 105 7.31 9.73 -10.98
N GLN A 106 6.91 9.67 -9.71
CA GLN A 106 6.16 8.53 -9.19
C GLN A 106 4.79 8.42 -9.85
N LYS A 107 4.10 9.54 -10.06
CA LYS A 107 2.82 9.56 -10.76
C LYS A 107 2.96 8.96 -12.15
N ALA A 108 3.94 9.41 -12.91
CA ALA A 108 4.18 8.92 -14.26
C ALA A 108 4.51 7.43 -14.27
N ALA A 109 5.36 6.99 -13.35
CA ALA A 109 5.74 5.58 -13.22
C ALA A 109 4.54 4.71 -12.84
N ALA A 110 3.71 5.19 -11.91
CA ALA A 110 2.53 4.45 -11.46
C ALA A 110 1.51 4.30 -12.59
N GLU A 111 1.24 5.38 -13.33
CA GLU A 111 0.30 5.37 -14.45
C GLU A 111 0.77 4.44 -15.56
N LYS A 112 2.06 4.50 -15.90
CA LYS A 112 2.65 3.61 -16.90
C LYS A 112 2.57 2.16 -16.47
N SER A 113 2.90 1.87 -15.22
CA SER A 113 2.86 0.53 -14.66
C SER A 113 1.45 -0.04 -14.66
N LYS A 114 0.46 0.76 -14.28
CA LYS A 114 -0.95 0.36 -14.31
C LYS A 114 -1.39 0.03 -15.72
N GLN A 115 -1.01 0.84 -16.71
CA GLN A 115 -1.33 0.59 -18.11
C GLN A 115 -0.70 -0.72 -18.60
N GLU A 116 0.59 -0.93 -18.29
CA GLU A 116 1.29 -2.15 -18.69
C GLU A 116 0.66 -3.40 -18.09
N ILE A 117 0.30 -3.36 -16.81
CA ILE A 117 -0.34 -4.47 -16.12
C ILE A 117 -1.73 -4.75 -16.72
N SER A 118 -2.47 -3.69 -17.06
CA SER A 118 -3.81 -3.81 -17.65
C SER A 118 -3.77 -4.43 -19.05
N GLU A 119 -2.72 -4.13 -19.81
CA GLU A 119 -2.55 -4.62 -21.19
C GLU A 119 -1.88 -5.98 -21.26
N SER A 120 -1.25 -6.42 -20.16
CA SER A 120 -0.46 -7.66 -20.16
C SER A 120 -1.27 -8.95 -20.26
N GLY A 121 -2.58 -8.89 -20.02
CA GLY A 121 -3.43 -10.07 -19.94
C GLY A 121 -3.29 -10.86 -18.64
N ARG A 122 -2.50 -10.34 -17.70
CA ARG A 122 -2.27 -10.99 -16.40
C ARG A 122 -3.56 -11.10 -15.57
N PHE A 123 -4.44 -10.11 -15.69
CA PHE A 123 -5.72 -10.09 -14.99
C PHE A 123 -6.86 -10.13 -16.01
N ASN A 124 -7.89 -10.92 -15.72
CA ASN A 124 -9.07 -11.06 -16.57
C ASN A 124 -10.11 -9.96 -16.35
N ARG A 125 -9.86 -9.03 -15.43
CA ARG A 125 -10.77 -7.96 -15.05
C ARG A 125 -10.04 -6.62 -15.08
N LEU A 126 -10.80 -5.54 -15.07
CA LEU A 126 -10.23 -4.20 -15.03
C LEU A 126 -9.45 -3.99 -13.74
N VAL A 127 -8.29 -3.38 -13.89
CA VAL A 127 -7.50 -2.91 -12.74
C VAL A 127 -8.17 -1.65 -12.20
N VAL A 128 -8.58 -1.68 -10.93
CA VAL A 128 -9.31 -0.58 -10.29
C VAL A 128 -8.44 0.24 -9.34
N THR A 129 -7.14 0.01 -9.34
CA THR A 129 -6.19 0.74 -8.49
C THR A 129 -6.28 2.24 -8.74
N GLN A 130 -6.46 3.01 -7.67
CA GLN A 130 -6.45 4.46 -7.72
C GLN A 130 -5.00 4.97 -7.70
N ILE A 131 -4.74 6.06 -8.42
CA ILE A 131 -3.43 6.72 -8.41
C ILE A 131 -3.71 8.16 -8.05
N GLU A 132 -3.32 8.57 -6.84
CA GLU A 132 -3.65 9.88 -6.29
C GLU A 132 -2.45 10.50 -5.60
N PRO A 133 -2.41 11.85 -5.48
CA PRO A 133 -1.34 12.50 -4.72
C PRO A 133 -1.39 12.07 -3.27
N ALA A 134 -0.21 11.90 -2.66
CA ALA A 134 -0.14 11.45 -1.28
C ALA A 134 -0.76 12.49 -0.35
N PRO A 135 -1.82 12.13 0.38
CA PRO A 135 -2.39 13.01 1.39
C PRO A 135 -1.61 12.86 2.70
N LYS A 136 -2.10 13.48 3.76
CA LYS A 136 -1.48 13.30 5.06
C LYS A 136 -1.54 11.83 5.47
N PHE A 137 -0.39 11.33 5.93
CA PHE A 137 -0.27 9.99 6.48
C PHE A 137 -0.52 10.03 7.97
N TRP A 138 -1.52 9.31 8.43
CA TRP A 138 -1.82 9.17 9.85
C TRP A 138 -1.25 7.83 10.33
N ARG A 139 -0.13 7.87 11.05
CA ARG A 139 0.52 6.67 11.54
C ARG A 139 -0.45 5.87 12.41
N ALA A 140 -0.56 4.57 12.14
CA ALA A 140 -1.40 3.69 12.92
C ALA A 140 -0.78 3.43 14.30
N GLU A 141 -1.60 2.91 15.20
CA GLU A 141 -1.19 2.57 16.56
C GLU A 141 0.07 1.70 16.56
N GLU A 142 0.91 1.87 17.57
CA GLU A 142 2.21 1.19 17.62
C GLU A 142 2.09 -0.34 17.51
N TYR A 143 1.01 -0.92 18.05
CA TYR A 143 0.85 -2.38 18.00
C TYR A 143 0.64 -2.91 16.57
N HIS A 144 0.23 -2.05 15.62
CA HIS A 144 0.12 -2.43 14.21
C HIS A 144 1.47 -2.39 13.48
N GLN A 145 2.44 -1.64 14.01
CA GLN A 145 3.73 -1.48 13.33
C GLN A 145 4.52 -2.78 13.39
N ARG A 146 4.89 -3.30 12.21
CA ARG A 146 5.61 -4.58 12.06
C ARG A 146 4.90 -5.72 12.81
N TYR A 147 3.58 -5.76 12.67
CA TYR A 147 2.73 -6.69 13.40
C TYR A 147 3.13 -8.15 13.17
N LEU A 148 3.31 -8.56 11.92
CA LEU A 148 3.66 -9.94 11.61
C LEU A 148 5.08 -10.29 12.03
N GLU A 149 6.02 -9.34 11.93
CA GLU A 149 7.38 -9.54 12.43
C GLU A 149 7.39 -9.82 13.93
N LYS A 150 6.67 -8.99 14.70
CA LYS A 150 6.58 -9.13 16.15
C LYS A 150 5.95 -10.46 16.57
N ARG A 151 5.12 -11.04 15.72
CA ARG A 151 4.45 -12.32 15.98
C ARG A 151 5.19 -13.51 15.38
N GLY A 152 6.32 -13.28 14.70
CA GLY A 152 7.05 -14.36 14.04
C GLY A 152 6.31 -14.95 12.84
N GLN A 153 5.39 -14.19 12.24
CA GLN A 153 4.62 -14.62 11.07
C GLN A 153 5.15 -13.93 9.83
N SER A 154 5.02 -14.57 8.66
CA SER A 154 5.48 -14.00 7.40
C SER A 154 4.32 -13.55 6.49
N HIS A 155 3.09 -13.84 6.87
CA HIS A 155 1.88 -13.45 6.12
C HIS A 155 0.68 -13.46 7.05
N CYS A 156 -0.38 -12.76 6.64
CA CYS A 156 -1.63 -12.79 7.39
C CYS A 156 -2.23 -14.18 7.36
N ALA A 157 -2.56 -14.70 8.54
CA ALA A 157 -3.33 -15.92 8.66
C ALA A 157 -4.81 -15.56 8.46
N ILE A 158 -5.38 -16.04 7.40
CA ILE A 158 -6.80 -15.84 7.08
C ILE A 158 -7.52 -17.15 7.20
#